data_78ad5ad37cb7a80d5ffc24b0da9de621
#
_entry.id   78ad5ad37cb7a80d5ffc24b0da9de621
#
_cell.length_a   1.000
_cell.length_b   1.000
_cell.length_c   1.000
_cell.angle_alpha   90.00
_cell.angle_beta   90.00
_cell.angle_gamma   90.00
#
_symmetry.space_group_name_H-M   'P 1'
#
loop_
_entity.id
_entity.type
_entity.pdbx_description
1 polymer ?
#
loop_
_entity_poly.entity_id
_entity_poly.type
_entity_poly.pdbx_seq_one_letter_code
_entity_poly.pdbx_strand_id
1 'polypeptide(L)' 'YRAAAPDAKPFVEIGQTVQEGQTICIVEAMKLMNEIEADASGTVVAILVENGQPVEYGQPLFVIA' A
#
# COMPACT_ATOMS: atom_id res chain seq x y z
N TYR A 1 3.33 0.84 -5.78
CA TYR A 1 2.37 0.05 -6.59
C TYR A 1 1.33 -0.59 -5.68
N ARG A 2 0.08 -0.60 -6.14
CA ARG A 2 -1.04 -1.17 -5.39
C ARG A 2 -1.19 -2.68 -5.60
N ALA A 3 -0.50 -3.23 -6.58
CA ALA A 3 -0.59 -4.64 -6.94
C ALA A 3 0.79 -5.20 -7.26
N ALA A 4 0.92 -6.52 -7.23
CA ALA A 4 2.19 -7.20 -7.49
C ALA A 4 2.62 -7.12 -8.95
N ALA A 5 1.66 -6.91 -9.86
CA ALA A 5 1.89 -6.80 -11.30
C ALA A 5 0.82 -5.91 -11.91
N PRO A 6 1.04 -5.35 -13.12
CA PRO A 6 0.07 -4.42 -13.73
C PRO A 6 -1.33 -5.01 -13.92
N ASP A 7 -1.44 -6.31 -14.14
CA ASP A 7 -2.71 -6.99 -14.37
C ASP A 7 -3.21 -7.77 -13.14
N ALA A 8 -2.51 -7.65 -12.01
CA ALA A 8 -2.92 -8.30 -10.77
C ALA A 8 -3.92 -7.42 -10.02
N LYS A 9 -4.69 -8.06 -9.12
CA LYS A 9 -5.60 -7.32 -8.24
C LYS A 9 -4.81 -6.49 -7.24
N PRO A 10 -5.32 -5.31 -6.84
CA PRO A 10 -4.70 -4.54 -5.77
C PRO A 10 -4.62 -5.36 -4.47
N PHE A 11 -3.57 -5.13 -3.68
CA PHE A 11 -3.44 -5.78 -2.38
C PHE A 11 -4.60 -5.43 -1.46
N VAL A 12 -5.03 -4.16 -1.50
CA VAL A 12 -6.13 -3.69 -0.66
C VAL A 12 -6.94 -2.63 -1.41
N GLU A 13 -8.19 -2.44 -0.96
CA GLU A 13 -9.10 -1.42 -1.48
C GLU A 13 -9.76 -0.70 -0.32
N ILE A 14 -10.29 0.49 -0.59
CA ILE A 14 -11.03 1.27 0.42
C ILE A 14 -12.21 0.44 0.92
N GLY A 15 -12.38 0.39 2.24
CA GLY A 15 -13.42 -0.39 2.91
C GLY A 15 -12.97 -1.79 3.31
N GLN A 16 -11.81 -2.23 2.87
CA GLN A 16 -11.30 -3.55 3.20
C GLN A 16 -10.63 -3.54 4.58
N THR A 17 -10.86 -4.60 5.35
CA THR A 17 -10.18 -4.81 6.62
C THR A 17 -8.79 -5.37 6.37
N VAL A 18 -7.80 -4.84 7.08
CA VAL A 18 -6.41 -5.32 7.04
C VAL A 18 -5.93 -5.66 8.43
N GLN A 19 -4.92 -6.52 8.49
CA GLN A 19 -4.26 -6.88 9.75
C GLN A 19 -2.83 -6.39 9.74
N GLU A 20 -2.32 -6.07 10.92
CA GLU A 20 -0.91 -5.69 11.06
C GLU A 20 -0.02 -6.75 10.45
N GLY A 21 0.98 -6.31 9.66
CA GLY A 21 1.89 -7.21 8.95
C GLY A 21 1.40 -7.63 7.56
N GLN A 22 0.15 -7.36 7.20
CA GLN A 22 -0.36 -7.68 5.87
C GLN A 22 0.24 -6.73 4.83
N THR A 23 0.69 -7.27 3.68
CA THR A 23 1.20 -6.45 2.59
C THR A 23 0.08 -5.60 1.99
N ILE A 24 0.29 -4.29 1.90
CA ILE A 24 -0.71 -3.36 1.38
C ILE A 24 -0.27 -2.65 0.10
N CYS A 25 1.03 -2.57 -0.16
CA CYS A 25 1.53 -2.02 -1.41
C CYS A 25 3.02 -2.38 -1.58
N ILE A 26 3.59 -1.96 -2.71
CA ILE A 26 5.01 -2.14 -3.01
C ILE A 26 5.59 -0.77 -3.34
N VAL A 27 6.75 -0.46 -2.77
CA VAL A 27 7.52 0.74 -3.10
C VAL A 27 8.79 0.31 -3.82
N GLU A 28 9.00 0.82 -5.02
CA GLU A 28 10.23 0.60 -5.76
C GLU A 28 11.26 1.64 -5.33
N ALA A 29 12.38 1.17 -4.79
CA ALA A 29 13.46 2.04 -4.35
C ALA A 29 14.79 1.33 -4.55
N MET A 30 15.80 2.05 -5.03
CA MET A 30 17.16 1.50 -5.24
C MET A 30 17.14 0.22 -6.07
N LYS A 31 16.29 0.18 -7.12
CA LYS A 31 16.12 -0.96 -8.02
C LYS A 31 15.57 -2.22 -7.34
N LEU A 32 14.97 -2.06 -6.16
CA LEU A 32 14.35 -3.16 -5.42
C LEU A 32 12.87 -2.88 -5.23
N MET A 33 12.07 -3.95 -5.29
CA MET A 33 10.64 -3.89 -5.01
C MET A 33 10.45 -4.23 -3.55
N ASN A 34 10.07 -3.24 -2.74
CA ASN A 34 9.93 -3.39 -1.29
C ASN A 34 8.47 -3.50 -0.92
N GLU A 35 8.07 -4.60 -0.28
CA GLU A 35 6.71 -4.76 0.23
C GLU A 35 6.52 -3.89 1.47
N ILE A 36 5.42 -3.14 1.48
CA ILE A 36 5.03 -2.33 2.63
C ILE A 36 3.89 -3.05 3.34
N GLU A 37 4.06 -3.25 4.63
CA GLU A 37 3.10 -3.95 5.46
C GLU A 37 2.30 -2.96 6.30
N ALA A 38 1.04 -3.32 6.61
CA ALA A 38 0.22 -2.52 7.50
C ALA A 38 0.87 -2.47 8.89
N ASP A 39 0.97 -1.27 9.46
CA ASP A 39 1.53 -1.07 10.80
C ASP A 39 0.46 -1.15 11.89
N ALA A 40 -0.79 -1.36 11.51
CA ALA A 40 -1.92 -1.52 12.41
C ALA A 40 -3.03 -2.32 11.74
N SER A 41 -3.88 -2.93 12.56
CA SER A 41 -5.10 -3.60 12.08
C SER A 41 -6.25 -2.62 12.05
N GLY A 42 -7.14 -2.74 11.06
CA GLY A 42 -8.29 -1.88 10.94
C GLY A 42 -8.85 -1.90 9.53
N THR A 43 -9.60 -0.86 9.18
CA THR A 43 -10.22 -0.71 7.87
C THR A 43 -9.51 0.36 7.06
N VAL A 44 -9.23 0.09 5.79
CA VAL A 44 -8.66 1.07 4.87
C VAL A 44 -9.74 2.11 4.57
N VAL A 45 -9.56 3.34 5.03
CA VAL A 45 -10.54 4.41 4.84
C VAL A 45 -10.13 5.40 3.77
N ALA A 46 -8.83 5.47 3.44
CA ALA A 46 -8.36 6.32 2.37
C ALA A 46 -7.07 5.76 1.78
N ILE A 47 -6.89 5.98 0.48
CA ILE A 47 -5.66 5.70 -0.26
C ILE A 47 -5.20 7.04 -0.80
N LEU A 48 -4.05 7.52 -0.34
CA LEU A 48 -3.60 8.90 -0.55
C LEU A 48 -2.71 9.07 -1.77
N VAL A 49 -2.40 7.98 -2.46
CA VAL A 49 -1.52 8.00 -3.63
C VAL A 49 -2.11 7.16 -4.75
N GLU A 50 -1.67 7.43 -5.97
CA GLU A 50 -2.08 6.67 -7.15
C GLU A 50 -1.02 5.62 -7.48
N ASN A 51 -1.45 4.54 -8.14
CA ASN A 51 -0.55 3.50 -8.59
C ASN A 51 0.47 4.09 -9.57
N GLY A 52 1.76 3.81 -9.32
CA GLY A 52 2.85 4.33 -10.14
C GLY A 52 3.30 5.74 -9.80
N GLN A 53 2.69 6.39 -8.82
CA GLN A 53 3.06 7.73 -8.41
C GLN A 53 4.41 7.72 -7.67
N PRO A 54 5.32 8.68 -7.94
CA PRO A 54 6.52 8.83 -7.13
C PRO A 54 6.17 9.16 -5.69
N VAL A 55 6.88 8.53 -4.74
CA VAL A 55 6.66 8.76 -3.31
C VAL A 55 8.00 9.06 -2.62
N GLU A 56 7.92 9.73 -1.48
CA GLU A 56 9.08 10.11 -0.70
C GLU A 56 9.03 9.50 0.70
N TYR A 57 10.17 9.41 1.34
CA TYR A 57 10.26 8.92 2.71
C TYR A 57 9.37 9.74 3.64
N GLY A 58 8.59 9.07 4.46
CA GLY A 58 7.69 9.72 5.40
C GLY A 58 6.35 10.15 4.81
N GLN A 59 6.14 9.97 3.50
CA GLN A 59 4.88 10.35 2.87
C GLN A 59 3.77 9.38 3.27
N PRO A 60 2.61 9.88 3.73
CA PRO A 60 1.47 9.00 4.01
C PRO A 60 0.95 8.35 2.74
N LEU A 61 0.67 7.06 2.78
CA LEU A 61 0.16 6.30 1.64
C LEU A 61 -1.28 5.87 1.83
N PHE A 62 -1.63 5.42 3.04
CA PHE A 62 -2.94 4.88 3.38
C PHE A 62 -3.38 5.43 4.72
N VAL A 63 -4.70 5.44 4.94
CA VAL A 63 -5.27 5.69 6.27
C VAL A 63 -6.03 4.46 6.69
N ILE A 64 -5.67 3.93 7.86
CA ILE A 64 -6.30 2.76 8.46
C ILE A 64 -6.96 3.20 9.77
N ALA A 65 -8.23 2.92 9.89
CA ALA A 65 -9.00 3.32 11.08
C ALA A 65 -9.54 2.14 11.87
#